data_d145e59520993c89cce8acc0879196a9
#
_entry.id   d145e59520993c89cce8acc0879196a9
#
_cell.length_a   1.000
_cell.length_b   1.000
_cell.length_c   1.000
_cell.angle_alpha   90.00
_cell.angle_beta   90.00
_cell.angle_gamma   90.00
#
_symmetry.space_group_name_H-M   'P 1'
#
loop_
_entity.id
_entity.type
_entity.pdbx_description
1 polymer ?
#
loop_
_entity_poly.entity_id
_entity_poly.type
_entity_poly.pdbx_seq_one_letter_code
_entity_poly.pdbx_strand_id
1 'polypeptide(L)'
;IPSFAVGRTQEMLYFIRQIKEEHRIHGHDNFPVFVDSPLASKSTTIFRENFSECYEAEALALVTKGENPLAFPGLQISETKEDSVAIILASTPKVIISASGMCDAGRIRHHLKHNLWRGECTILFVGFQSPGTLGRALIEGADEVRLFGETVQVNAQIRQMSGLSGNPDRDGLLTWIR
;
A
#
# COMPACT_ATOMS: atom_id res chain seq x y z
N ILE A 1 -4.73 -1.52 0.74
CA ILE A 1 -3.56 -1.06 1.50
C ILE A 1 -3.42 0.44 1.27
N PRO A 2 -3.80 1.30 2.23
CA PRO A 2 -3.46 2.72 2.22
C PRO A 2 -1.93 2.87 2.35
N SER A 3 -1.31 3.61 1.44
CA SER A 3 0.16 3.70 1.42
C SER A 3 0.62 5.07 0.93
N PHE A 4 1.72 5.57 1.50
CA PHE A 4 2.39 6.73 0.94
C PHE A 4 2.97 6.39 -0.43
N ALA A 5 2.85 7.34 -1.36
CA ALA A 5 3.27 7.15 -2.75
C ALA A 5 4.79 6.95 -2.90
N VAL A 6 5.56 7.51 -1.97
CA VAL A 6 7.04 7.45 -1.94
C VAL A 6 7.49 6.61 -0.75
N GLY A 7 8.36 5.66 -0.97
CA GLY A 7 8.96 4.76 0.01
C GLY A 7 8.05 3.57 0.34
N ARG A 8 6.97 3.79 1.07
CA ARG A 8 6.12 2.71 1.58
C ARG A 8 5.47 1.86 0.48
N THR A 9 5.03 2.46 -0.61
CA THR A 9 4.49 1.69 -1.74
C THR A 9 5.56 0.78 -2.32
N GLN A 10 6.79 1.24 -2.50
CA GLN A 10 7.88 0.46 -3.05
C GLN A 10 8.28 -0.69 -2.11
N GLU A 11 8.33 -0.46 -0.80
CA GLU A 11 8.53 -1.54 0.17
C GLU A 11 7.43 -2.60 0.09
N MET A 12 6.17 -2.20 -0.02
CA MET A 12 5.06 -3.15 -0.16
C MET A 12 5.16 -3.97 -1.45
N LEU A 13 5.59 -3.36 -2.55
CA LEU A 13 5.82 -4.09 -3.80
C LEU A 13 6.94 -5.13 -3.62
N TYR A 14 8.04 -4.76 -2.96
CA TYR A 14 9.15 -5.67 -2.67
C TYR A 14 8.69 -6.89 -1.86
N PHE A 15 7.97 -6.67 -0.75
CA PHE A 15 7.48 -7.76 0.09
C PHE A 15 6.42 -8.63 -0.61
N ILE A 16 5.52 -8.02 -1.39
CA ILE A 16 4.51 -8.80 -2.13
C ILE A 16 5.20 -9.66 -3.20
N ARG A 17 6.25 -9.16 -3.86
CA ARG A 17 7.06 -9.96 -4.77
C ARG A 17 7.61 -11.19 -4.06
N GLN A 18 8.28 -11.02 -2.91
CA GLN A 18 8.81 -12.14 -2.13
C GLN A 18 7.72 -13.16 -1.75
N ILE A 19 6.58 -12.68 -1.25
CA ILE A 19 5.43 -13.54 -0.88
C ILE A 19 4.98 -14.40 -2.07
N LYS A 20 4.92 -13.80 -3.27
CA LYS A 20 4.52 -14.51 -4.50
C LYS A 20 5.57 -15.51 -4.97
N GLU A 21 6.84 -15.13 -4.96
CA GLU A 21 7.95 -16.00 -5.37
C GLU A 21 8.15 -17.20 -4.43
N GLU A 22 7.94 -16.98 -3.14
CA GLU A 22 8.02 -18.03 -2.12
C GLU A 22 6.72 -18.86 -1.99
N HIS A 23 5.70 -18.58 -2.83
CA HIS A 23 4.40 -19.28 -2.82
C HIS A 23 3.75 -19.37 -1.42
N ARG A 24 3.89 -18.28 -0.62
CA ARG A 24 3.40 -18.27 0.77
C ARG A 24 1.89 -18.22 0.90
N ILE A 25 1.15 -17.92 -0.17
CA ILE A 25 -0.32 -17.85 -0.16
C ILE A 25 -0.86 -19.03 -0.96
N HIS A 26 -1.20 -20.10 -0.25
CA HIS A 26 -1.69 -21.33 -0.89
C HIS A 26 -3.07 -21.12 -1.53
N GLY A 27 -3.22 -21.56 -2.78
CA GLY A 27 -4.46 -21.51 -3.54
C GLY A 27 -4.76 -20.15 -4.19
N HIS A 28 -3.90 -19.15 -4.02
CA HIS A 28 -4.07 -17.80 -4.57
C HIS A 28 -2.76 -17.23 -5.15
N ASP A 29 -1.89 -18.04 -5.72
CA ASP A 29 -0.57 -17.62 -6.20
C ASP A 29 -0.62 -16.48 -7.24
N ASN A 30 -1.69 -16.44 -8.05
CA ASN A 30 -1.85 -15.50 -9.17
C ASN A 30 -2.78 -14.31 -8.87
N PHE A 31 -2.96 -13.92 -7.60
CA PHE A 31 -3.78 -12.74 -7.32
C PHE A 31 -3.20 -11.47 -7.96
N PRO A 32 -4.06 -10.62 -8.59
CA PRO A 32 -3.61 -9.36 -9.15
C PRO A 32 -3.33 -8.33 -8.04
N VAL A 33 -2.32 -7.50 -8.27
CA VAL A 33 -1.93 -6.40 -7.40
C VAL A 33 -1.98 -5.11 -8.20
N PHE A 34 -2.73 -4.15 -7.72
CA PHE A 34 -2.89 -2.85 -8.38
C PHE A 34 -2.21 -1.75 -7.58
N VAL A 35 -1.38 -0.95 -8.24
CA VAL A 35 -0.94 0.35 -7.72
C VAL A 35 -1.83 1.41 -8.33
N ASP A 36 -2.82 1.88 -7.56
CA ASP A 36 -3.76 2.90 -8.02
C ASP A 36 -3.40 4.28 -7.43
N SER A 37 -2.28 4.81 -7.91
CA SER A 37 -1.75 6.13 -7.55
C SER A 37 -0.77 6.61 -8.61
N PRO A 38 -1.11 7.64 -9.42
CA PRO A 38 -0.20 8.19 -10.42
C PRO A 38 1.14 8.68 -9.85
N LEU A 39 1.11 9.23 -8.62
CA LEU A 39 2.34 9.66 -7.94
C LEU A 39 3.20 8.45 -7.55
N ALA A 40 2.60 7.38 -7.04
CA ALA A 40 3.34 6.17 -6.69
C ALA A 40 3.97 5.52 -7.93
N SER A 41 3.28 5.53 -9.07
CA SER A 41 3.82 5.04 -10.34
C SER A 41 5.07 5.79 -10.76
N LYS A 42 5.01 7.12 -10.74
CA LYS A 42 6.17 7.98 -11.06
C LYS A 42 7.32 7.76 -10.08
N SER A 43 7.02 7.70 -8.77
CA SER A 43 8.04 7.43 -7.75
C SER A 43 8.70 6.08 -7.97
N THR A 44 7.94 5.04 -8.29
CA THR A 44 8.49 3.70 -8.56
C THR A 44 9.44 3.69 -9.75
N THR A 45 9.15 4.49 -10.79
CA THR A 45 10.08 4.67 -11.92
C THR A 45 11.40 5.30 -11.47
N ILE A 46 11.34 6.36 -10.64
CA ILE A 46 12.54 7.01 -10.10
C ILE A 46 13.35 6.03 -9.23
N PHE A 47 12.72 5.25 -8.37
CA PHE A 47 13.39 4.22 -7.58
C PHE A 47 14.13 3.22 -8.48
N ARG A 48 13.50 2.80 -9.56
CA ARG A 48 14.09 1.87 -10.53
C ARG A 48 15.26 2.46 -11.30
N GLU A 49 15.24 3.75 -11.58
CA GLU A 49 16.34 4.45 -12.30
C GLU A 49 17.54 4.74 -11.41
N ASN A 50 17.35 4.82 -10.08
CA ASN A 50 18.38 5.15 -9.11
C ASN A 50 18.72 3.98 -8.16
N PHE A 51 18.61 2.75 -8.64
CA PHE A 51 18.79 1.57 -7.82
C PHE A 51 20.19 1.47 -7.19
N SER A 52 21.22 1.88 -7.90
CA SER A 52 22.62 1.78 -7.47
C SER A 52 22.93 2.57 -6.19
N GLU A 53 22.19 3.65 -5.95
CA GLU A 53 22.40 4.55 -4.82
C GLU A 53 21.39 4.31 -3.67
N CYS A 54 20.24 3.71 -4.01
CA CYS A 54 19.08 3.68 -3.09
C CYS A 54 18.71 2.28 -2.60
N TYR A 55 19.23 1.21 -3.23
CA TYR A 55 18.84 -0.15 -2.86
C TYR A 55 19.86 -0.79 -1.92
N GLU A 56 19.35 -1.52 -0.95
CA GLU A 56 20.16 -2.37 -0.09
C GLU A 56 20.76 -3.56 -0.85
N ALA A 57 21.75 -4.22 -0.26
CA ALA A 57 22.54 -5.28 -0.90
C ALA A 57 21.68 -6.42 -1.48
N GLU A 58 20.60 -6.81 -0.80
CA GLU A 58 19.70 -7.87 -1.25
C GLU A 58 18.95 -7.47 -2.54
N ALA A 59 18.41 -6.25 -2.57
CA ALA A 59 17.71 -5.74 -3.74
C ALA A 59 18.66 -5.49 -4.91
N LEU A 60 19.91 -5.03 -4.64
CA LEU A 60 20.95 -4.88 -5.65
C LEU A 60 21.35 -6.24 -6.25
N ALA A 61 21.41 -7.29 -5.45
CA ALA A 61 21.70 -8.65 -5.95
C ALA A 61 20.66 -9.14 -6.97
N LEU A 62 19.40 -8.76 -6.81
CA LEU A 62 18.34 -9.05 -7.80
C LEU A 62 18.56 -8.29 -9.09
N VAL A 63 18.84 -6.98 -9.00
CA VAL A 63 19.11 -6.15 -10.18
C VAL A 63 20.32 -6.68 -10.97
N THR A 64 21.37 -7.11 -10.27
CA THR A 64 22.56 -7.70 -10.89
C THR A 64 22.25 -8.98 -11.66
N LYS A 65 21.21 -9.72 -11.25
CA LYS A 65 20.71 -10.91 -11.98
C LYS A 65 19.76 -10.56 -13.12
N GLY A 66 19.48 -9.28 -13.34
CA GLY A 66 18.54 -8.81 -14.36
C GLY A 66 17.07 -8.84 -13.89
N GLU A 67 16.82 -9.03 -12.60
CA GLU A 67 15.48 -9.02 -12.01
C GLU A 67 15.10 -7.61 -11.53
N ASN A 68 13.79 -7.30 -11.57
CA ASN A 68 13.29 -6.05 -11.03
C ASN A 68 12.68 -6.28 -9.64
N PRO A 69 13.29 -5.76 -8.55
CA PRO A 69 12.81 -5.98 -7.19
C PRO A 69 11.39 -5.46 -6.90
N LEU A 70 10.90 -4.54 -7.73
CA LEU A 70 9.61 -3.88 -7.57
C LEU A 70 8.57 -4.34 -8.61
N ALA A 71 8.86 -5.40 -9.39
CA ALA A 71 7.95 -5.93 -10.38
C ALA A 71 7.81 -7.45 -10.25
N PHE A 72 6.61 -7.94 -10.52
CA PHE A 72 6.28 -9.36 -10.46
C PHE A 72 5.05 -9.66 -11.32
N PRO A 73 4.80 -10.93 -11.71
CA PRO A 73 3.62 -11.31 -12.45
C PRO A 73 2.33 -10.91 -11.73
N GLY A 74 1.39 -10.28 -12.46
CA GLY A 74 0.11 -9.80 -11.91
C GLY A 74 0.15 -8.41 -11.29
N LEU A 75 1.29 -7.71 -11.26
CA LEU A 75 1.36 -6.29 -10.92
C LEU A 75 0.79 -5.45 -12.07
N GLN A 76 -0.13 -4.56 -11.74
CA GLN A 76 -0.76 -3.63 -12.67
C GLN A 76 -0.71 -2.21 -12.11
N ILE A 77 -0.39 -1.25 -12.96
CA ILE A 77 -0.31 0.16 -12.63
C ILE A 77 -1.52 0.87 -13.23
N SER A 78 -2.27 1.58 -12.40
CA SER A 78 -3.42 2.38 -12.83
C SER A 78 -3.02 3.85 -12.95
N GLU A 79 -3.09 4.38 -14.14
CA GLU A 79 -2.75 5.79 -14.41
C GLU A 79 -4.00 6.65 -14.58
N THR A 80 -5.02 6.15 -15.25
CA THR A 80 -6.25 6.88 -15.58
C THR A 80 -7.32 6.75 -14.50
N LYS A 81 -8.37 7.56 -14.60
CA LYS A 81 -9.58 7.41 -13.78
C LYS A 81 -10.37 6.17 -14.17
N GLU A 82 -10.41 5.88 -15.45
CA GLU A 82 -11.08 4.74 -16.04
C GLU A 82 -10.50 3.42 -15.51
N ASP A 83 -9.17 3.32 -15.41
CA ASP A 83 -8.49 2.19 -14.80
C ASP A 83 -8.89 2.02 -13.32
N SER A 84 -8.91 3.12 -12.56
CA SER A 84 -9.30 3.11 -11.16
C SER A 84 -10.75 2.65 -10.96
N VAL A 85 -11.67 3.08 -11.83
CA VAL A 85 -13.06 2.63 -11.82
C VAL A 85 -13.15 1.14 -12.16
N ALA A 86 -12.41 0.67 -13.16
CA ALA A 86 -12.37 -0.74 -13.54
C ALA A 86 -11.89 -1.63 -12.38
N ILE A 87 -10.89 -1.18 -11.60
CA ILE A 87 -10.43 -1.88 -10.39
C ILE A 87 -11.55 -2.01 -9.36
N ILE A 88 -12.32 -0.96 -9.14
CA ILE A 88 -13.45 -0.97 -8.19
C ILE A 88 -14.54 -1.95 -8.64
N LEU A 89 -14.87 -1.96 -9.92
CA LEU A 89 -15.94 -2.78 -10.47
C LEU A 89 -15.59 -4.28 -10.60
N ALA A 90 -14.31 -4.62 -10.67
CA ALA A 90 -13.88 -6.01 -10.76
C ALA A 90 -14.20 -6.77 -9.47
N SER A 91 -14.85 -7.94 -9.59
CA SER A 91 -15.25 -8.78 -8.46
C SER A 91 -14.19 -9.76 -7.98
N THR A 92 -13.11 -9.96 -8.77
CA THR A 92 -12.04 -10.90 -8.42
C THR A 92 -11.26 -10.46 -7.19
N PRO A 93 -10.84 -11.40 -6.32
CA PRO A 93 -9.93 -11.10 -5.21
C PRO A 93 -8.65 -10.44 -5.71
N LYS A 94 -8.24 -9.36 -5.05
CA LYS A 94 -7.10 -8.54 -5.48
C LYS A 94 -6.50 -7.76 -4.34
N VAL A 95 -5.26 -7.32 -4.50
CA VAL A 95 -4.62 -6.34 -3.63
C VAL A 95 -4.62 -4.99 -4.33
N ILE A 96 -5.02 -3.94 -3.61
CA ILE A 96 -4.99 -2.56 -4.11
C ILE A 96 -4.10 -1.74 -3.17
N ILE A 97 -3.05 -1.15 -3.71
CA ILE A 97 -2.17 -0.20 -3.01
C ILE A 97 -2.49 1.18 -3.55
N SER A 98 -2.90 2.09 -2.69
CA SER A 98 -3.32 3.43 -3.12
C SER A 98 -2.97 4.51 -2.09
N ALA A 99 -2.62 5.69 -2.56
CA ALA A 99 -2.37 6.86 -1.73
C ALA A 99 -3.68 7.61 -1.44
N SER A 100 -3.78 8.29 -0.31
CA SER A 100 -2.78 8.58 0.70
C SER A 100 -2.72 7.51 1.80
N GLY A 101 -1.57 7.44 2.49
CA GLY A 101 -1.35 6.46 3.55
C GLY A 101 -2.20 6.66 4.81
N MET A 102 -2.74 7.87 5.04
CA MET A 102 -3.62 8.21 6.18
C MET A 102 -5.10 8.31 5.79
N CYS A 103 -5.46 8.01 4.56
CA CYS A 103 -6.83 7.97 4.02
C CYS A 103 -7.54 9.32 3.90
N ASP A 104 -6.86 10.45 4.10
CA ASP A 104 -7.49 11.78 4.07
C ASP A 104 -7.64 12.35 2.66
N ALA A 105 -6.87 11.86 1.71
CA ALA A 105 -6.87 12.30 0.31
C ALA A 105 -6.61 11.14 -0.65
N GLY A 106 -6.68 11.40 -1.94
CA GLY A 106 -6.31 10.47 -2.99
C GLY A 106 -7.35 9.41 -3.31
N ARG A 107 -6.97 8.52 -4.24
CA ARG A 107 -7.84 7.46 -4.77
C ARG A 107 -8.23 6.42 -3.72
N ILE A 108 -7.41 6.24 -2.67
CA ILE A 108 -7.72 5.34 -1.56
C ILE A 108 -9.11 5.61 -0.96
N ARG A 109 -9.56 6.85 -0.92
CA ARG A 109 -10.88 7.20 -0.39
C ARG A 109 -12.02 6.59 -1.20
N HIS A 110 -11.87 6.49 -2.52
CA HIS A 110 -12.84 5.82 -3.38
C HIS A 110 -12.84 4.31 -3.10
N HIS A 111 -11.68 3.69 -2.99
CA HIS A 111 -11.57 2.28 -2.63
C HIS A 111 -12.17 2.00 -1.26
N LEU A 112 -11.95 2.85 -0.26
CA LEU A 112 -12.56 2.72 1.07
C LEU A 112 -14.09 2.84 1.00
N LYS A 113 -14.62 3.82 0.27
CA LYS A 113 -16.07 3.98 0.10
C LYS A 113 -16.74 2.71 -0.43
N HIS A 114 -16.09 2.01 -1.37
CA HIS A 114 -16.64 0.84 -2.02
C HIS A 114 -16.35 -0.50 -1.30
N ASN A 115 -15.43 -0.53 -0.34
CA ASN A 115 -15.00 -1.77 0.28
C ASN A 115 -15.12 -1.81 1.82
N LEU A 116 -15.26 -0.69 2.53
CA LEU A 116 -15.36 -0.68 4.00
C LEU A 116 -16.59 -1.42 4.54
N TRP A 117 -17.70 -1.37 3.83
CA TRP A 117 -18.93 -2.04 4.23
C TRP A 117 -18.96 -3.55 3.95
N ARG A 118 -17.92 -4.07 3.28
CA ARG A 118 -17.81 -5.48 2.85
C ARG A 118 -16.96 -6.27 3.84
N GLY A 119 -17.59 -7.22 4.55
CA GLY A 119 -16.92 -8.03 5.58
C GLY A 119 -15.82 -8.96 5.05
N GLU A 120 -15.82 -9.29 3.75
CA GLU A 120 -14.80 -10.08 3.09
C GLU A 120 -13.53 -9.27 2.74
N CYS A 121 -13.59 -7.94 2.86
CA CYS A 121 -12.45 -7.07 2.59
C CYS A 121 -11.57 -6.88 3.82
N THR A 122 -10.29 -6.66 3.60
CA THR A 122 -9.32 -6.28 4.63
C THR A 122 -8.67 -4.96 4.26
N ILE A 123 -8.65 -4.02 5.20
CA ILE A 123 -7.87 -2.79 5.11
C ILE A 123 -6.60 -2.99 5.94
N LEU A 124 -5.46 -3.06 5.26
CA LEU A 124 -4.16 -3.26 5.91
C LEU A 124 -3.41 -1.93 5.98
N PHE A 125 -3.28 -1.39 7.17
CA PHE A 125 -2.44 -0.21 7.45
C PHE A 125 -0.98 -0.62 7.61
N VAL A 126 -0.11 0.02 6.84
CA VAL A 126 1.33 -0.28 6.78
C VAL A 126 2.20 0.91 7.22
N GLY A 127 1.60 1.88 7.87
CA GLY A 127 2.26 3.08 8.36
C GLY A 127 1.52 3.74 9.50
N PHE A 128 2.18 4.70 10.13
CA PHE A 128 1.62 5.48 11.22
C PHE A 128 0.36 6.25 10.78
N GLN A 129 -0.62 6.33 11.69
CA GLN A 129 -1.85 7.08 11.49
C GLN A 129 -1.94 8.21 12.52
N SER A 130 -1.88 9.45 12.07
CA SER A 130 -1.95 10.63 12.93
C SER A 130 -3.33 10.80 13.56
N PRO A 131 -3.42 11.27 14.80
CA PRO A 131 -4.69 11.67 15.39
C PRO A 131 -5.48 12.61 14.48
N GLY A 132 -6.79 12.43 14.39
CA GLY A 132 -7.67 13.23 13.55
C GLY A 132 -7.77 12.80 12.09
N THR A 133 -7.02 11.79 11.65
CA THR A 133 -7.12 11.25 10.29
C THR A 133 -8.18 10.15 10.19
N LEU A 134 -8.69 9.92 8.96
CA LEU A 134 -9.61 8.82 8.70
C LEU A 134 -8.97 7.46 9.00
N GLY A 135 -7.70 7.29 8.65
CA GLY A 135 -6.98 6.05 8.93
C GLY A 135 -6.86 5.79 10.44
N ARG A 136 -6.68 6.83 11.24
CA ARG A 136 -6.65 6.71 12.70
C ARG A 136 -8.00 6.27 13.26
N ALA A 137 -9.09 6.88 12.82
CA ALA A 137 -10.44 6.49 13.24
C ALA A 137 -10.73 5.00 12.94
N LEU A 138 -10.32 4.52 11.76
CA LEU A 138 -10.48 3.09 11.40
C LEU A 138 -9.67 2.16 12.30
N ILE A 139 -8.42 2.50 12.63
CA ILE A 139 -7.59 1.69 13.54
C ILE A 139 -8.16 1.67 14.96
N GLU A 140 -8.76 2.77 15.41
CA GLU A 140 -9.39 2.89 16.72
C GLU A 140 -10.76 2.19 16.81
N GLY A 141 -11.22 1.58 15.71
CA GLY A 141 -12.42 0.76 15.69
C GLY A 141 -13.71 1.53 15.46
N ALA A 142 -13.68 2.59 14.64
CA ALA A 142 -14.89 3.28 14.24
C ALA A 142 -15.85 2.32 13.52
N ASP A 143 -17.11 2.27 13.96
CA ASP A 143 -18.18 1.45 13.35
C ASP A 143 -18.67 2.04 12.03
N GLU A 144 -18.55 3.36 11.88
CA GLU A 144 -18.89 4.09 10.66
C GLU A 144 -17.98 5.30 10.43
N VAL A 145 -17.82 5.69 9.19
CA VAL A 145 -17.01 6.86 8.79
C VAL A 145 -17.71 7.67 7.70
N ARG A 146 -17.34 8.94 7.55
CA ARG A 146 -17.88 9.80 6.48
C ARG A 146 -16.90 9.88 5.31
N LEU A 147 -17.37 9.48 4.13
CA LEU A 147 -16.62 9.53 2.88
C LEU A 147 -17.46 10.23 1.80
N PHE A 148 -16.96 11.31 1.24
CA PHE A 148 -17.65 12.11 0.21
C PHE A 148 -19.06 12.57 0.63
N GLY A 149 -19.25 12.89 1.93
CA GLY A 149 -20.53 13.33 2.48
C GLY A 149 -21.50 12.21 2.86
N GLU A 150 -21.19 10.97 2.54
CA GLU A 150 -21.99 9.79 2.87
C GLU A 150 -21.42 9.05 4.09
N THR A 151 -22.29 8.47 4.91
CA THR A 151 -21.90 7.57 6.01
C THR A 151 -21.70 6.16 5.45
N VAL A 152 -20.55 5.56 5.76
CA VAL A 152 -20.16 4.22 5.32
C VAL A 152 -19.89 3.37 6.56
N GLN A 153 -20.57 2.23 6.68
CA GLN A 153 -20.34 1.26 7.75
C GLN A 153 -19.00 0.56 7.59
N VAL A 154 -18.33 0.25 8.68
CA VAL A 154 -17.04 -0.44 8.72
C VAL A 154 -17.25 -1.90 9.10
N ASN A 155 -17.50 -2.75 8.11
CA ASN A 155 -17.60 -4.20 8.26
C ASN A 155 -16.30 -4.91 7.82
N ALA A 156 -15.45 -4.23 7.04
CA ALA A 156 -14.16 -4.77 6.61
C ALA A 156 -13.23 -5.02 7.80
N GLN A 157 -12.38 -6.02 7.67
CA GLN A 157 -11.36 -6.28 8.68
C GLN A 157 -10.30 -5.17 8.66
N ILE A 158 -10.06 -4.53 9.78
CA ILE A 158 -9.00 -3.54 9.94
C ILE A 158 -7.77 -4.23 10.54
N ARG A 159 -6.66 -4.18 9.84
CA ARG A 159 -5.38 -4.78 10.25
C ARG A 159 -4.29 -3.73 10.20
N GLN A 160 -3.32 -3.85 11.10
CA GLN A 160 -2.15 -2.99 11.15
C GLN A 160 -0.89 -3.85 11.16
N MET A 161 0.06 -3.50 10.30
CA MET A 161 1.40 -4.06 10.30
C MET A 161 2.34 -3.09 11.02
N SER A 162 2.90 -3.53 12.13
CA SER A 162 3.94 -2.82 12.87
C SER A 162 5.33 -3.26 12.38
N GLY A 163 6.33 -2.42 12.55
CA GLY A 163 7.72 -2.78 12.25
C GLY A 163 8.26 -2.28 10.90
N LEU A 164 7.44 -1.62 10.09
CA LEU A 164 7.89 -1.01 8.82
C LEU A 164 8.26 0.49 8.96
N SER A 165 8.48 1.00 10.18
CA SER A 165 8.84 2.41 10.37
C SER A 165 10.32 2.62 10.06
N GLY A 166 10.61 3.47 9.09
CA GLY A 166 11.96 3.99 8.83
C GLY A 166 12.32 5.22 9.64
N ASN A 167 11.41 5.70 10.50
CA ASN A 167 11.66 6.85 11.35
C ASN A 167 12.41 6.43 12.62
N PRO A 168 13.46 7.17 13.04
CA PRO A 168 14.11 6.90 14.31
C PRO A 168 13.13 7.13 15.45
N ASP A 169 13.29 6.34 16.50
CA ASP A 169 12.61 6.55 17.76
C ASP A 169 13.18 7.77 18.52
N ARG A 170 12.64 8.05 19.71
CA ARG A 170 13.11 9.16 20.54
C ARG A 170 14.62 9.12 20.79
N ASP A 171 15.15 7.94 21.10
CA ASP A 171 16.55 7.79 21.48
C ASP A 171 17.47 7.91 20.26
N GLY A 172 17.04 7.43 19.11
CA GLY A 172 17.69 7.67 17.82
C GLY A 172 17.75 9.14 17.45
N LEU A 173 16.63 9.88 17.62
CA LEU A 173 16.58 11.33 17.40
C LEU A 173 17.52 12.09 18.36
N LEU A 174 17.53 11.73 19.65
CA LEU A 174 18.43 12.37 20.63
C LEU A 174 19.89 12.07 20.33
N THR A 175 20.22 10.89 19.83
CA THR A 175 21.58 10.52 19.43
C THR A 175 22.03 11.32 18.21
N TRP A 176 21.13 11.57 17.25
CA TRP A 176 21.43 12.33 16.06
C TRP A 176 21.66 13.83 16.33
N ILE A 177 20.98 14.41 17.34
CA ILE A 177 21.09 15.83 17.70
C ILE A 177 22.39 16.12 18.53
N ARG A 178 22.96 15.13 19.18
CA ARG A 178 24.21 15.26 19.99
C ARG A 178 25.46 15.20 19.14
#